data_e1a4d5737ab8b99fed097d0ab6d8a44a
#
_entry.id   e1a4d5737ab8b99fed097d0ab6d8a44a
#
_cell.length_a   1.000
_cell.length_b   1.000
_cell.length_c   1.000
_cell.angle_alpha   90.00
_cell.angle_beta   90.00
_cell.angle_gamma   90.00
#
_symmetry.space_group_name_H-M   'P 1'
#
loop_
_entity.id
_entity.type
_entity.pdbx_description
1 polymer ?
#
loop_
_entity_poly.entity_id
_entity_poly.type
_entity_poly.pdbx_seq_one_letter_code
_entity_poly.pdbx_strand_id
1 'polypeptide(L)'
;MLRGIVVFLLCLLTLPSAAQYNIKKMMGEGRRTLDEGYYVTSMQIFSRVVALKPNLYEAWYLMALSKNHLEDYKGAANDCRQALVLQPYIADIYELYGMTNIRLERYDSAVVAYTHAIDINTDNRDYWFNRAYCLYQVGDKNTSLSQLDYILKRWPSFDAALQLRSDVIAGRKPRQQASNTKNPQFYQLPSLQDDNRNRPTLMRNHMLTDLPK
;
A
#
# COMPACT_ATOMS: atom_id res chain seq x y z
N MET A 1 -27.50 40.88 25.59
CA MET A 1 -27.58 39.46 25.26
C MET A 1 -27.30 39.16 23.79
N LEU A 2 -27.85 39.89 22.81
CA LEU A 2 -27.67 39.63 21.37
C LEU A 2 -26.19 39.70 20.90
N ARG A 3 -25.39 40.65 21.42
CA ARG A 3 -23.96 40.79 21.09
C ARG A 3 -23.10 39.61 21.53
N GLY A 4 -23.42 38.97 22.66
CA GLY A 4 -22.70 37.78 23.14
C GLY A 4 -22.98 36.54 22.29
N ILE A 5 -24.22 36.40 21.81
CA ILE A 5 -24.61 35.26 20.92
C ILE A 5 -23.93 35.37 19.54
N VAL A 6 -23.82 36.59 19.00
CA VAL A 6 -23.16 36.83 17.71
C VAL A 6 -21.65 36.52 17.78
N VAL A 7 -20.97 36.91 18.86
CA VAL A 7 -19.55 36.61 19.07
C VAL A 7 -19.32 35.10 19.24
N PHE A 8 -20.20 34.39 19.95
CA PHE A 8 -20.13 32.95 20.14
C PHE A 8 -20.38 32.20 18.85
N LEU A 9 -21.31 32.64 17.99
CA LEU A 9 -21.55 32.09 16.65
C LEU A 9 -20.37 32.34 15.71
N LEU A 10 -19.71 33.52 15.76
CA LEU A 10 -18.52 33.82 14.97
C LEU A 10 -17.32 32.95 15.40
N CYS A 11 -17.13 32.67 16.68
CA CYS A 11 -16.07 31.76 17.15
C CYS A 11 -16.31 30.33 16.71
N LEU A 12 -17.55 29.84 16.59
CA LEU A 12 -17.85 28.48 16.08
C LEU A 12 -17.56 28.34 14.59
N LEU A 13 -17.63 29.40 13.80
CA LEU A 13 -17.37 29.38 12.35
C LEU A 13 -15.86 29.38 12.01
N THR A 14 -14.98 29.76 12.93
CA THR A 14 -13.53 29.81 12.69
C THR A 14 -12.79 28.54 13.08
N LEU A 15 -13.38 27.68 13.92
CA LEU A 15 -12.74 26.43 14.38
C LEU A 15 -12.46 25.40 13.28
N PRO A 16 -13.34 25.17 12.30
CA PRO A 16 -13.06 24.19 11.23
C PRO A 16 -11.88 24.57 10.34
N SER A 17 -11.69 25.86 10.09
CA SER A 17 -10.60 26.35 9.21
C SER A 17 -9.20 26.11 9.79
N ALA A 18 -9.01 26.35 11.09
CA ALA A 18 -7.72 26.12 11.74
C ALA A 18 -7.38 24.63 11.85
N ALA A 19 -8.39 23.78 12.13
CA ALA A 19 -8.23 22.34 12.17
C ALA A 19 -7.89 21.76 10.77
N GLN A 20 -8.54 22.25 9.73
CA GLN A 20 -8.30 21.81 8.34
C GLN A 20 -6.91 22.22 7.85
N TYR A 21 -6.45 23.42 8.17
CA TYR A 21 -5.09 23.86 7.88
C TYR A 21 -4.04 22.99 8.59
N ASN A 22 -4.30 22.61 9.83
CA ASN A 22 -3.42 21.74 10.60
C ASN A 22 -3.31 20.33 9.98
N ILE A 23 -4.40 19.72 9.51
CA ILE A 23 -4.43 18.42 8.85
C ILE A 23 -3.54 18.43 7.58
N LYS A 24 -3.69 19.43 6.71
CA LYS A 24 -2.87 19.55 5.49
C LYS A 24 -1.38 19.66 5.82
N LYS A 25 -1.01 20.47 6.81
CA LYS A 25 0.36 20.60 7.28
C LYS A 25 0.90 19.28 7.83
N MET A 26 0.11 18.61 8.68
CA MET A 26 0.48 17.31 9.26
C MET A 26 0.66 16.23 8.19
N MET A 27 -0.22 16.16 7.19
CA MET A 27 -0.08 15.25 6.05
C MET A 27 1.21 15.49 5.26
N GLY A 28 1.56 16.76 5.00
CA GLY A 28 2.82 17.11 4.33
C GLY A 28 4.05 16.75 5.15
N GLU A 29 4.04 17.01 6.45
CA GLU A 29 5.13 16.66 7.36
C GLU A 29 5.27 15.14 7.50
N GLY A 30 4.14 14.41 7.64
CA GLY A 30 4.14 12.96 7.70
C GLY A 30 4.72 12.31 6.45
N ARG A 31 4.40 12.82 5.26
CA ARG A 31 5.00 12.33 4.00
C ARG A 31 6.49 12.60 3.95
N ARG A 32 6.90 13.83 4.27
CA ARG A 32 8.33 14.18 4.30
C ARG A 32 9.12 13.27 5.23
N THR A 33 8.62 13.05 6.46
CA THR A 33 9.30 12.15 7.42
C THR A 33 9.30 10.69 6.96
N LEU A 34 8.26 10.24 6.23
CA LEU A 34 8.21 8.92 5.62
C LEU A 34 9.29 8.78 4.53
N ASP A 35 9.39 9.76 3.63
CA ASP A 35 10.36 9.78 2.53
C ASP A 35 11.81 9.86 3.04
N GLU A 36 12.02 10.54 4.17
CA GLU A 36 13.31 10.62 4.86
C GLU A 36 13.66 9.36 5.69
N GLY A 37 12.75 8.37 5.78
CA GLY A 37 12.95 7.13 6.53
C GLY A 37 12.67 7.22 8.03
N TYR A 38 12.12 8.32 8.53
CA TYR A 38 11.71 8.48 9.93
C TYR A 38 10.35 7.84 10.20
N TYR A 39 10.25 6.53 10.00
CA TYR A 39 8.98 5.78 10.00
C TYR A 39 8.20 5.88 11.32
N VAL A 40 8.87 5.92 12.47
CA VAL A 40 8.20 6.08 13.77
C VAL A 40 7.52 7.46 13.86
N THR A 41 8.23 8.52 13.46
CA THR A 41 7.70 9.89 13.46
C THR A 41 6.54 10.02 12.48
N SER A 42 6.70 9.48 11.28
CA SER A 42 5.67 9.45 10.25
C SER A 42 4.41 8.74 10.75
N MET A 43 4.53 7.54 11.32
CA MET A 43 3.42 6.79 11.90
C MET A 43 2.70 7.60 13.00
N GLN A 44 3.44 8.27 13.89
CA GLN A 44 2.85 9.11 14.96
C GLN A 44 2.08 10.29 14.38
N ILE A 45 2.60 10.94 13.34
CA ILE A 45 1.91 12.06 12.68
C ILE A 45 0.61 11.55 12.03
N PHE A 46 0.64 10.48 11.24
CA PHE A 46 -0.56 9.93 10.62
C PHE A 46 -1.56 9.40 11.64
N SER A 47 -1.11 8.82 12.75
CA SER A 47 -1.98 8.43 13.87
C SER A 47 -2.79 9.62 14.42
N ARG A 48 -2.15 10.78 14.56
CA ARG A 48 -2.86 12.02 14.97
C ARG A 48 -3.83 12.49 13.87
N VAL A 49 -3.44 12.36 12.61
CA VAL A 49 -4.32 12.73 11.47
C VAL A 49 -5.56 11.86 11.45
N VAL A 50 -5.46 10.54 11.58
CA VAL A 50 -6.62 9.63 11.57
C VAL A 50 -7.51 9.83 12.80
N ALA A 51 -6.93 10.23 13.94
CA ALA A 51 -7.71 10.60 15.14
C ALA A 51 -8.55 11.86 14.93
N LEU A 52 -8.05 12.85 14.18
CA LEU A 52 -8.73 14.11 13.89
C LEU A 52 -9.68 13.99 12.66
N LYS A 53 -9.32 13.18 11.67
CA LYS A 53 -10.06 12.98 10.43
C LYS A 53 -10.07 11.51 10.03
N PRO A 54 -10.90 10.68 10.68
CA PRO A 54 -10.90 9.23 10.50
C PRO A 54 -11.34 8.77 9.08
N ASN A 55 -12.01 9.63 8.33
CA ASN A 55 -12.45 9.35 6.95
C ASN A 55 -11.41 9.71 5.88
N LEU A 56 -10.19 10.08 6.26
CA LEU A 56 -9.10 10.35 5.31
C LEU A 56 -8.34 9.05 5.01
N TYR A 57 -8.75 8.31 3.95
CA TYR A 57 -8.15 7.04 3.56
C TYR A 57 -6.63 7.11 3.38
N GLU A 58 -6.15 8.23 2.85
CA GLU A 58 -4.74 8.46 2.58
C GLU A 58 -3.88 8.45 3.86
N ALA A 59 -4.42 8.99 4.97
CA ALA A 59 -3.71 8.95 6.25
C ALA A 59 -3.60 7.52 6.79
N TRP A 60 -4.64 6.70 6.63
CA TRP A 60 -4.61 5.27 6.96
C TRP A 60 -3.60 4.52 6.09
N TYR A 61 -3.59 4.78 4.78
CA TYR A 61 -2.64 4.16 3.85
C TYR A 61 -1.19 4.50 4.20
N LEU A 62 -0.88 5.78 4.43
CA LEU A 62 0.48 6.22 4.77
C LEU A 62 0.91 5.76 6.17
N MET A 63 -0.02 5.61 7.10
CA MET A 63 0.24 5.00 8.40
C MET A 63 0.54 3.50 8.25
N ALA A 64 -0.21 2.79 7.41
CA ALA A 64 0.06 1.40 7.06
C ALA A 64 1.45 1.22 6.44
N LEU A 65 1.83 2.12 5.53
CA LEU A 65 3.14 2.12 4.90
C LEU A 65 4.26 2.33 5.94
N SER A 66 4.09 3.29 6.84
CA SER A 66 5.04 3.53 7.94
C SER A 66 5.19 2.29 8.83
N LYS A 67 4.06 1.65 9.21
CA LYS A 67 4.05 0.41 10.01
C LYS A 67 4.70 -0.76 9.27
N ASN A 68 4.48 -0.87 7.96
CA ASN A 68 5.10 -1.92 7.14
C ASN A 68 6.63 -1.80 7.16
N HIS A 69 7.19 -0.58 7.07
CA HIS A 69 8.63 -0.34 7.21
C HIS A 69 9.15 -0.64 8.62
N LEU A 70 8.30 -0.50 9.64
CA LEU A 70 8.62 -0.86 11.03
C LEU A 70 8.41 -2.36 11.32
N GLU A 71 8.06 -3.16 10.31
CA GLU A 71 7.75 -4.59 10.44
C GLU A 71 6.50 -4.88 11.31
N ASP A 72 5.71 -3.86 11.65
CA ASP A 72 4.38 -4.06 12.26
C ASP A 72 3.35 -4.45 11.17
N TYR A 73 3.53 -5.64 10.61
CA TYR A 73 2.67 -6.12 9.51
C TYR A 73 1.22 -6.32 9.94
N LYS A 74 0.96 -6.66 11.21
CA LYS A 74 -0.42 -6.80 11.72
C LYS A 74 -1.13 -5.44 11.77
N GLY A 75 -0.45 -4.42 12.29
CA GLY A 75 -0.94 -3.06 12.31
C GLY A 75 -1.12 -2.50 10.90
N ALA A 76 -0.13 -2.71 10.02
CA ALA A 76 -0.20 -2.29 8.62
C ALA A 76 -1.40 -2.91 7.87
N ALA A 77 -1.62 -4.22 8.02
CA ALA A 77 -2.78 -4.89 7.40
C ALA A 77 -4.12 -4.33 7.91
N ASN A 78 -4.20 -3.97 9.20
CA ASN A 78 -5.41 -3.38 9.76
C ASN A 78 -5.68 -1.99 9.17
N ASP A 79 -4.64 -1.15 9.07
CA ASP A 79 -4.76 0.20 8.53
C ASP A 79 -5.07 0.18 7.02
N CYS A 80 -4.49 -0.77 6.24
CA CYS A 80 -4.88 -0.99 4.84
C CYS A 80 -6.37 -1.30 4.72
N ARG A 81 -6.93 -2.15 5.59
CA ARG A 81 -8.37 -2.45 5.57
C ARG A 81 -9.22 -1.21 5.85
N GLN A 82 -8.80 -0.34 6.79
CA GLN A 82 -9.50 0.92 7.04
C GLN A 82 -9.45 1.83 5.80
N ALA A 83 -8.30 1.94 5.15
CA ALA A 83 -8.16 2.69 3.91
C ALA A 83 -9.06 2.14 2.78
N LEU A 84 -9.13 0.80 2.63
CA LEU A 84 -9.95 0.13 1.62
C LEU A 84 -11.47 0.26 1.86
N VAL A 85 -11.90 0.31 3.13
CA VAL A 85 -13.31 0.60 3.47
C VAL A 85 -13.69 2.00 3.00
N LEU A 86 -12.78 2.95 3.09
CA LEU A 86 -13.02 4.34 2.69
C LEU A 86 -12.85 4.55 1.20
N GLN A 87 -11.91 3.83 0.57
CA GLN A 87 -11.57 3.98 -0.84
C GLN A 87 -11.17 2.62 -1.46
N PRO A 88 -12.14 1.88 -2.05
CA PRO A 88 -11.91 0.52 -2.54
C PRO A 88 -11.33 0.44 -3.96
N TYR A 89 -11.05 1.56 -4.63
CA TYR A 89 -10.63 1.57 -6.04
C TYR A 89 -9.20 2.07 -6.25
N ILE A 90 -8.32 1.87 -5.25
CA ILE A 90 -6.91 2.28 -5.33
C ILE A 90 -6.03 1.02 -5.28
N ALA A 91 -5.38 0.71 -6.39
CA ALA A 91 -4.54 -0.48 -6.54
C ALA A 91 -3.38 -0.52 -5.53
N ASP A 92 -2.76 0.62 -5.23
CA ASP A 92 -1.61 0.71 -4.31
C ASP A 92 -1.96 0.29 -2.88
N ILE A 93 -3.21 0.51 -2.45
CA ILE A 93 -3.65 0.07 -1.12
C ILE A 93 -3.76 -1.46 -1.10
N TYR A 94 -4.30 -2.06 -2.17
CA TYR A 94 -4.35 -3.51 -2.31
C TYR A 94 -2.95 -4.12 -2.45
N GLU A 95 -2.04 -3.47 -3.16
CA GLU A 95 -0.64 -3.88 -3.26
C GLU A 95 0.00 -3.94 -1.87
N LEU A 96 -0.05 -2.85 -1.11
CA LEU A 96 0.49 -2.80 0.25
C LEU A 96 -0.17 -3.85 1.15
N TYR A 97 -1.49 -4.04 1.04
CA TYR A 97 -2.22 -5.06 1.78
C TYR A 97 -1.77 -6.47 1.40
N GLY A 98 -1.58 -6.74 0.09
CA GLY A 98 -1.08 -8.01 -0.42
C GLY A 98 0.34 -8.30 0.09
N MET A 99 1.26 -7.33 -0.06
CA MET A 99 2.62 -7.42 0.45
C MET A 99 2.66 -7.71 1.96
N THR A 100 1.87 -6.99 2.72
CA THR A 100 1.77 -7.14 4.17
C THR A 100 1.25 -8.53 4.55
N ASN A 101 0.27 -9.06 3.80
CA ASN A 101 -0.23 -10.42 4.03
C ASN A 101 0.78 -11.51 3.65
N ILE A 102 1.63 -11.29 2.62
CA ILE A 102 2.77 -12.19 2.33
C ILE A 102 3.72 -12.25 3.53
N ARG A 103 4.05 -11.09 4.13
CA ARG A 103 4.92 -11.04 5.33
C ARG A 103 4.31 -11.74 6.55
N LEU A 104 2.98 -11.80 6.61
CA LEU A 104 2.23 -12.54 7.63
C LEU A 104 1.97 -14.01 7.25
N GLU A 105 2.50 -14.49 6.12
CA GLU A 105 2.26 -15.82 5.56
C GLU A 105 0.76 -16.12 5.30
N ARG A 106 -0.05 -15.07 5.13
CA ARG A 106 -1.48 -15.15 4.82
C ARG A 106 -1.70 -15.10 3.32
N TYR A 107 -1.20 -16.13 2.62
CA TYR A 107 -1.13 -16.13 1.16
C TYR A 107 -2.51 -16.09 0.49
N ASP A 108 -3.55 -16.71 1.08
CA ASP A 108 -4.93 -16.61 0.56
C ASP A 108 -5.42 -15.15 0.52
N SER A 109 -5.20 -14.41 1.62
CA SER A 109 -5.55 -13.00 1.69
C SER A 109 -4.75 -12.15 0.69
N ALA A 110 -3.49 -12.50 0.47
CA ALA A 110 -2.65 -11.83 -0.52
C ALA A 110 -3.14 -12.12 -1.96
N VAL A 111 -3.58 -13.36 -2.28
CA VAL A 111 -4.19 -13.69 -3.59
C VAL A 111 -5.40 -12.80 -3.84
N VAL A 112 -6.30 -12.64 -2.86
CA VAL A 112 -7.48 -11.78 -2.98
C VAL A 112 -7.06 -10.32 -3.21
N ALA A 113 -6.11 -9.82 -2.42
CA ALA A 113 -5.63 -8.44 -2.55
C ALA A 113 -5.05 -8.17 -3.95
N TYR A 114 -4.14 -9.02 -4.43
CA TYR A 114 -3.58 -8.85 -5.78
C TYR A 114 -4.60 -9.06 -6.89
N THR A 115 -5.65 -9.85 -6.68
CA THR A 115 -6.76 -9.95 -7.65
C THR A 115 -7.44 -8.60 -7.80
N HIS A 116 -7.80 -7.93 -6.71
CA HIS A 116 -8.37 -6.58 -6.77
C HIS A 116 -7.40 -5.55 -7.37
N ALA A 117 -6.10 -5.63 -7.03
CA ALA A 117 -5.10 -4.75 -7.63
C ALA A 117 -5.02 -4.90 -9.16
N ILE A 118 -5.09 -6.14 -9.66
CA ILE A 118 -5.10 -6.47 -11.09
C ILE A 118 -6.39 -5.97 -11.75
N ASP A 119 -7.55 -6.13 -11.12
CA ASP A 119 -8.84 -5.65 -11.64
C ASP A 119 -8.83 -4.13 -11.85
N ILE A 120 -8.09 -3.39 -11.00
CA ILE A 120 -7.95 -1.94 -11.10
C ILE A 120 -6.85 -1.55 -12.11
N ASN A 121 -5.72 -2.26 -12.12
CA ASN A 121 -4.58 -2.00 -13.00
C ASN A 121 -3.99 -3.31 -13.54
N THR A 122 -4.50 -3.73 -14.70
CA THR A 122 -4.09 -4.95 -15.39
C THR A 122 -2.67 -4.91 -15.96
N ASP A 123 -2.09 -3.73 -16.14
CA ASP A 123 -0.79 -3.56 -16.81
C ASP A 123 0.41 -3.68 -15.86
N ASN A 124 0.16 -3.75 -14.55
CA ASN A 124 1.22 -3.92 -13.58
C ASN A 124 1.63 -5.41 -13.48
N ARG A 125 2.80 -5.76 -14.06
CA ARG A 125 3.34 -7.12 -14.06
C ARG A 125 3.59 -7.67 -12.66
N ASP A 126 3.91 -6.81 -11.70
CA ASP A 126 4.29 -7.21 -10.35
C ASP A 126 3.08 -7.70 -9.54
N TYR A 127 1.87 -7.17 -9.82
CA TYR A 127 0.64 -7.69 -9.25
C TYR A 127 0.35 -9.12 -9.71
N TRP A 128 0.51 -9.39 -11.01
CA TRP A 128 0.37 -10.73 -11.59
C TRP A 128 1.39 -11.71 -11.00
N PHE A 129 2.64 -11.27 -10.90
CA PHE A 129 3.72 -12.08 -10.35
C PHE A 129 3.49 -12.41 -8.87
N ASN A 130 3.17 -11.43 -8.05
CA ASN A 130 2.94 -11.63 -6.62
C ASN A 130 1.73 -12.53 -6.37
N ARG A 131 0.67 -12.42 -7.20
CA ARG A 131 -0.46 -13.34 -7.13
C ARG A 131 -0.05 -14.76 -7.51
N ALA A 132 0.71 -14.94 -8.58
CA ALA A 132 1.21 -16.27 -9.00
C ALA A 132 2.07 -16.92 -7.91
N TYR A 133 2.92 -16.13 -7.27
CA TYR A 133 3.72 -16.56 -6.11
C TYR A 133 2.83 -17.02 -4.96
N CYS A 134 1.83 -16.23 -4.58
CA CYS A 134 0.90 -16.57 -3.51
C CYS A 134 0.07 -17.83 -3.83
N LEU A 135 -0.39 -17.99 -5.07
CA LEU A 135 -1.08 -19.20 -5.54
C LEU A 135 -0.22 -20.44 -5.36
N TYR A 136 1.07 -20.35 -5.68
CA TYR A 136 1.99 -21.45 -5.44
C TYR A 136 2.14 -21.76 -3.94
N GLN A 137 2.21 -20.75 -3.09
CA GLN A 137 2.34 -20.94 -1.63
C GLN A 137 1.10 -21.59 -1.00
N VAL A 138 -0.10 -21.33 -1.51
CA VAL A 138 -1.34 -22.00 -1.07
C VAL A 138 -1.52 -23.40 -1.68
N GLY A 139 -0.62 -23.81 -2.58
CA GLY A 139 -0.63 -25.16 -3.19
C GLY A 139 -1.36 -25.21 -4.54
N ASP A 140 -1.90 -24.12 -5.06
CA ASP A 140 -2.53 -24.06 -6.40
C ASP A 140 -1.47 -23.89 -7.49
N LYS A 141 -0.75 -24.99 -7.71
CA LYS A 141 0.33 -25.09 -8.70
C LYS A 141 -0.14 -24.82 -10.12
N ASN A 142 -1.32 -25.31 -10.47
CA ASN A 142 -1.82 -25.23 -11.86
C ASN A 142 -2.17 -23.80 -12.24
N THR A 143 -2.91 -23.09 -11.38
CA THR A 143 -3.26 -21.69 -11.61
C THR A 143 -2.02 -20.80 -11.57
N SER A 144 -1.05 -21.08 -10.68
CA SER A 144 0.23 -20.38 -10.63
C SER A 144 0.99 -20.50 -11.94
N LEU A 145 1.14 -21.72 -12.51
CA LEU A 145 1.79 -21.94 -13.79
C LEU A 145 1.10 -21.23 -14.94
N SER A 146 -0.23 -21.32 -15.00
CA SER A 146 -1.02 -20.64 -16.04
C SER A 146 -0.81 -19.13 -16.01
N GLN A 147 -0.73 -18.54 -14.81
CA GLN A 147 -0.42 -17.12 -14.67
C GLN A 147 1.01 -16.78 -15.07
N LEU A 148 1.99 -17.59 -14.68
CA LEU A 148 3.38 -17.38 -15.06
C LEU A 148 3.57 -17.47 -16.59
N ASP A 149 2.87 -18.39 -17.27
CA ASP A 149 2.85 -18.46 -18.72
C ASP A 149 2.24 -17.20 -19.35
N TYR A 150 1.14 -16.68 -18.78
CA TYR A 150 0.55 -15.41 -19.21
C TYR A 150 1.54 -14.24 -19.03
N ILE A 151 2.19 -14.15 -17.86
CA ILE A 151 3.18 -13.11 -17.55
C ILE A 151 4.31 -13.15 -18.58
N LEU A 152 4.88 -14.32 -18.84
CA LEU A 152 6.03 -14.48 -19.75
C LEU A 152 5.66 -14.27 -21.22
N LYS A 153 4.40 -14.51 -21.60
CA LYS A 153 3.92 -14.16 -22.94
C LYS A 153 3.88 -12.64 -23.13
N ARG A 154 3.54 -11.88 -22.09
CA ARG A 154 3.40 -10.42 -22.13
C ARG A 154 4.71 -9.69 -21.83
N TRP A 155 5.51 -10.24 -20.92
CA TRP A 155 6.81 -9.71 -20.48
C TRP A 155 7.89 -10.80 -20.54
N PRO A 156 8.41 -11.15 -21.75
CA PRO A 156 9.29 -12.31 -21.93
C PRO A 156 10.60 -12.26 -21.14
N SER A 157 11.12 -11.05 -20.86
CA SER A 157 12.38 -10.84 -20.13
C SER A 157 12.18 -10.63 -18.62
N PHE A 158 11.08 -11.12 -18.05
CA PHE A 158 10.85 -10.99 -16.61
C PHE A 158 11.49 -12.16 -15.86
N ASP A 159 12.77 -12.00 -15.50
CA ASP A 159 13.61 -13.05 -14.89
C ASP A 159 13.01 -13.68 -13.64
N ALA A 160 12.37 -12.87 -12.77
CA ALA A 160 11.72 -13.38 -11.57
C ALA A 160 10.59 -14.39 -11.90
N ALA A 161 9.82 -14.12 -12.96
CA ALA A 161 8.75 -15.02 -13.40
C ALA A 161 9.32 -16.30 -14.05
N LEU A 162 10.41 -16.20 -14.81
CA LEU A 162 11.13 -17.36 -15.37
C LEU A 162 11.63 -18.26 -14.25
N GLN A 163 12.26 -17.68 -13.23
CA GLN A 163 12.78 -18.42 -12.09
C GLN A 163 11.65 -19.09 -11.29
N LEU A 164 10.60 -18.35 -10.94
CA LEU A 164 9.46 -18.90 -10.21
C LEU A 164 8.80 -20.04 -10.98
N ARG A 165 8.61 -19.88 -12.30
CA ARG A 165 8.06 -20.94 -13.15
C ARG A 165 8.89 -22.22 -13.11
N SER A 166 10.23 -22.08 -13.19
CA SER A 166 11.14 -23.22 -13.06
C SER A 166 11.00 -23.91 -11.70
N ASP A 167 10.90 -23.14 -10.62
CA ASP A 167 10.74 -23.67 -9.26
C ASP A 167 9.41 -24.39 -9.07
N VAL A 168 8.32 -23.82 -9.61
CA VAL A 168 6.97 -24.43 -9.56
C VAL A 168 6.95 -25.77 -10.33
N ILE A 169 7.55 -25.83 -11.54
CA ILE A 169 7.64 -27.06 -12.34
C ILE A 169 8.42 -28.13 -11.59
N ALA A 170 9.56 -27.76 -11.00
CA ALA A 170 10.43 -28.67 -10.27
C ALA A 170 9.87 -29.04 -8.86
N GLY A 171 8.75 -28.47 -8.43
CA GLY A 171 8.20 -28.68 -7.08
C GLY A 171 9.09 -28.14 -5.96
N ARG A 172 10.00 -27.22 -6.29
CA ARG A 172 10.90 -26.60 -5.29
C ARG A 172 10.17 -25.48 -4.56
N LYS A 173 10.33 -25.42 -3.25
CA LYS A 173 9.95 -24.19 -2.53
C LYS A 173 10.77 -23.03 -3.10
N PRO A 174 10.15 -21.87 -3.37
CA PRO A 174 10.88 -20.70 -3.80
C PRO A 174 12.01 -20.43 -2.81
N ARG A 175 13.24 -20.33 -3.30
CA ARG A 175 14.39 -20.12 -2.42
C ARG A 175 14.26 -18.78 -1.75
N GLN A 176 13.99 -18.78 -0.47
CA GLN A 176 14.33 -17.61 0.36
C GLN A 176 15.86 -17.58 0.36
N GLN A 177 16.46 -16.68 -0.39
CA GLN A 177 17.88 -16.42 -0.21
C GLN A 177 18.06 -15.88 1.21
N ALA A 178 18.78 -16.66 2.02
CA ALA A 178 19.39 -16.16 3.24
C ALA A 178 20.42 -15.09 2.85
N SER A 179 19.97 -13.88 2.59
CA SER A 179 20.85 -12.74 2.52
C SER A 179 21.01 -12.22 3.94
N ASN A 180 22.25 -11.95 4.36
CA ASN A 180 22.57 -11.21 5.61
C ASN A 180 22.02 -9.77 5.60
N THR A 181 21.25 -9.40 4.59
CA THR A 181 20.49 -8.17 4.48
C THR A 181 19.05 -8.46 4.89
N LYS A 182 18.48 -7.61 5.73
CA LYS A 182 17.09 -7.70 6.25
C LYS A 182 15.98 -7.73 5.19
N ASN A 183 16.32 -7.87 3.91
CA ASN A 183 15.41 -8.04 2.79
C ASN A 183 15.73 -9.33 2.03
N PRO A 184 14.79 -10.28 1.89
CA PRO A 184 14.94 -11.44 1.01
C PRO A 184 15.00 -10.96 -0.45
N GLN A 185 16.19 -11.04 -1.07
CA GLN A 185 16.44 -10.53 -2.43
C GLN A 185 15.87 -11.38 -3.57
N PHE A 186 15.20 -12.50 -3.33
CA PHE A 186 14.81 -13.43 -4.40
C PHE A 186 13.46 -13.15 -5.02
N TYR A 187 12.52 -12.70 -4.24
CA TYR A 187 11.28 -12.08 -4.68
C TYR A 187 11.27 -10.71 -4.00
N GLN A 188 12.06 -9.78 -4.56
CA GLN A 188 11.92 -8.39 -4.17
C GLN A 188 10.48 -8.01 -4.51
N LEU A 189 9.67 -7.97 -3.48
CA LEU A 189 8.50 -7.12 -3.56
C LEU A 189 9.05 -5.77 -4.01
N PRO A 190 8.55 -5.20 -5.12
CA PRO A 190 9.05 -3.93 -5.61
C PRO A 190 9.17 -3.01 -4.41
N SER A 191 10.35 -2.50 -4.15
CA SER A 191 10.50 -1.51 -3.09
C SER A 191 9.67 -0.34 -3.55
N LEU A 192 8.75 0.12 -2.72
CA LEU A 192 7.97 1.33 -2.96
C LEU A 192 8.86 2.56 -3.24
N GLN A 193 10.20 2.40 -3.12
CA GLN A 193 11.22 3.39 -3.40
C GLN A 193 11.66 3.46 -4.87
N ASP A 194 11.52 2.38 -5.66
CA ASP A 194 12.14 2.36 -7.00
C ASP A 194 11.22 2.81 -8.14
N ASP A 195 9.93 2.99 -7.91
CA ASP A 195 8.97 3.28 -8.98
C ASP A 195 8.47 4.73 -9.03
N ASN A 196 9.30 5.67 -8.64
CA ASN A 196 8.99 7.09 -8.87
C ASN A 196 9.04 7.49 -10.37
N ARG A 197 9.51 6.57 -11.25
CA ARG A 197 9.64 6.84 -12.69
C ARG A 197 8.43 6.40 -13.52
N ASN A 198 7.60 5.44 -13.04
CA ASN A 198 6.49 4.87 -13.80
C ASN A 198 5.13 4.90 -13.06
N ARG A 199 4.99 5.69 -12.00
CA ARG A 199 3.66 5.90 -11.41
C ARG A 199 2.79 6.62 -12.42
N PRO A 200 1.60 6.09 -12.74
CA PRO A 200 0.65 6.80 -13.58
C PRO A 200 0.43 8.19 -13.01
N THR A 201 0.47 9.20 -13.86
CA THR A 201 0.28 10.63 -13.55
C THR A 201 -1.05 10.90 -12.80
N LEU A 202 -1.98 9.96 -12.82
CA LEU A 202 -3.27 9.97 -12.11
C LEU A 202 -3.14 10.07 -10.58
N MET A 203 -2.16 9.39 -9.97
CA MET A 203 -1.99 9.51 -8.51
C MET A 203 -1.41 10.84 -8.07
N ARG A 204 -0.53 11.42 -8.88
CA ARG A 204 0.06 12.73 -8.57
C ARG A 204 -1.00 13.85 -8.57
N ASN A 205 -2.04 13.71 -9.39
CA ASN A 205 -3.11 14.70 -9.50
C ASN A 205 -4.25 14.47 -8.49
N HIS A 206 -4.62 13.20 -8.17
CA HIS A 206 -5.64 12.92 -7.16
C HIS A 206 -5.19 13.26 -5.74
N MET A 207 -3.90 13.12 -5.43
CA MET A 207 -3.38 13.50 -4.10
C MET A 207 -3.37 15.01 -3.86
N LEU A 208 -3.47 15.85 -4.89
CA LEU A 208 -3.39 17.31 -4.77
C LEU A 208 -4.70 18.05 -5.06
N THR A 209 -5.69 17.41 -5.71
CA THR A 209 -6.89 18.11 -6.21
C THR A 209 -8.17 17.86 -5.42
N ASP A 210 -8.27 16.79 -4.63
CA ASP A 210 -9.50 16.43 -3.94
C ASP A 210 -9.59 16.93 -2.48
N LEU A 211 -8.81 17.92 -2.11
CA LEU A 211 -9.12 18.70 -0.92
C LEU A 211 -10.17 19.74 -1.34
N PRO A 212 -11.41 19.70 -0.79
CA PRO A 212 -12.39 20.73 -1.06
C PRO A 212 -11.81 22.09 -0.67
N LYS A 213 -11.98 23.06 -1.58
CA LYS A 213 -11.60 24.46 -1.39
C LYS A 213 -12.30 25.07 -0.19
#